data_61dadd377229f9ab06f2498d489454fe
#
_entry.id   61dadd377229f9ab06f2498d489454fe
#
_cell.length_a   1.000
_cell.length_b   1.000
_cell.length_c   1.000
_cell.angle_alpha   90.00
_cell.angle_beta   90.00
_cell.angle_gamma   90.00
#
_symmetry.space_group_name_H-M   'P 1'
#
loop_
_entity.id
_entity.type
_entity.pdbx_description
1 polymer ?
#
loop_
_entity_poly.entity_id
_entity_poly.type
_entity_poly.pdbx_seq_one_letter_code
_entity_poly.pdbx_strand_id
1 'polypeptide(L)'
;MTKGSNVFSFHITQDRERRNLAILELIRKKSPISRAEISRFLGSNIVTVTNYADYYINKRIILEVGLDMSSGGRRPELLELNPKSGYVVGVDVSPANIMAIVADLKVNTASKVKIPRPAT
;
A
#
# COMPACT_ATOMS: atom_id res chain seq x y z
N MET A 1 13.48 28.56 -4.76
CA MET A 1 12.32 29.32 -5.21
C MET A 1 11.32 28.39 -5.87
N THR A 2 10.23 28.18 -5.26
CA THR A 2 9.17 27.34 -5.79
C THR A 2 8.55 28.02 -7.00
N LYS A 3 8.80 27.48 -8.17
CA LYS A 3 7.96 27.80 -9.32
C LYS A 3 6.53 27.49 -8.92
N GLY A 4 5.63 28.44 -9.13
CA GLY A 4 4.23 28.26 -8.82
C GLY A 4 3.77 26.90 -9.35
N SER A 5 3.50 26.00 -8.43
CA SER A 5 2.88 24.74 -8.79
C SER A 5 1.57 25.08 -9.44
N ASN A 6 1.44 24.72 -10.68
CA ASN A 6 0.19 24.87 -11.39
C ASN A 6 -0.87 24.14 -10.55
N VAL A 7 -1.83 24.86 -10.03
CA VAL A 7 -2.90 24.30 -9.16
C VAL A 7 -3.58 23.12 -9.84
N PHE A 8 -3.70 23.15 -11.15
CA PHE A 8 -4.21 22.05 -11.97
C PHE A 8 -3.35 20.79 -11.87
N SER A 9 -2.04 20.95 -11.93
CA SER A 9 -1.10 19.83 -11.81
C SER A 9 -1.19 19.18 -10.43
N PHE A 10 -1.35 19.98 -9.39
CA PHE A 10 -1.49 19.50 -8.03
C PHE A 10 -2.77 18.67 -7.83
N HIS A 11 -3.91 19.15 -8.35
CA HIS A 11 -5.18 18.41 -8.26
C HIS A 11 -5.15 17.09 -9.02
N ILE A 12 -4.59 17.06 -10.21
CA ILE A 12 -4.45 15.84 -11.01
C ILE A 12 -3.56 14.83 -10.27
N THR A 13 -2.48 15.28 -9.67
CA THR A 13 -1.58 14.42 -8.89
C THR A 13 -2.29 13.86 -7.67
N GLN A 14 -3.06 14.68 -6.95
CA GLN A 14 -3.83 14.22 -5.80
C GLN A 14 -4.87 13.16 -6.15
N ASP A 15 -5.62 13.34 -7.23
CA ASP A 15 -6.63 12.37 -7.67
C ASP A 15 -5.99 11.05 -8.07
N ARG A 16 -4.86 11.11 -8.77
CA ARG A 16 -4.09 9.93 -9.13
C ARG A 16 -3.55 9.21 -7.90
N GLU A 17 -3.02 9.94 -6.95
CA GLU A 17 -2.54 9.39 -5.68
C GLU A 17 -3.66 8.75 -4.87
N ARG A 18 -4.83 9.39 -4.82
CA ARG A 18 -6.01 8.82 -4.15
C ARG A 18 -6.45 7.50 -4.76
N ARG A 19 -6.47 7.39 -6.09
CA ARG A 19 -6.79 6.15 -6.80
C ARG A 19 -5.77 5.07 -6.51
N ASN A 20 -4.49 5.42 -6.53
CA ASN A 20 -3.40 4.50 -6.21
C ASN A 20 -3.52 3.98 -4.78
N LEU A 21 -3.76 4.88 -3.83
CA LEU A 21 -3.95 4.53 -2.43
C LEU A 21 -5.19 3.65 -2.23
N ALA A 22 -6.28 3.90 -2.93
CA ALA A 22 -7.49 3.08 -2.85
C ALA A 22 -7.24 1.64 -3.29
N ILE A 23 -6.46 1.44 -4.36
CA ILE A 23 -6.09 0.10 -4.83
C ILE A 23 -5.20 -0.60 -3.82
N LEU A 24 -4.15 0.07 -3.33
CA LEU A 24 -3.24 -0.49 -2.33
C LEU A 24 -3.96 -0.82 -1.02
N GLU A 25 -4.85 0.05 -0.57
CA GLU A 25 -5.63 -0.17 0.64
C GLU A 25 -6.58 -1.37 0.52
N LEU A 26 -7.18 -1.53 -0.65
CA LEU A 26 -8.05 -2.68 -0.91
C LEU A 26 -7.24 -3.98 -0.93
N ILE A 27 -6.06 -3.99 -1.55
CA ILE A 27 -5.15 -5.13 -1.54
C ILE A 27 -4.73 -5.43 -0.10
N ARG A 28 -4.37 -4.41 0.68
CA ARG A 28 -3.99 -4.59 2.09
C ARG A 28 -5.09 -5.26 2.91
N LYS A 29 -6.33 -4.84 2.73
CA LYS A 29 -7.47 -5.32 3.52
C LYS A 29 -7.99 -6.67 3.08
N LYS A 30 -7.96 -6.95 1.78
CA LYS A 30 -8.68 -8.08 1.18
C LYS A 30 -7.77 -9.08 0.49
N SER A 31 -6.45 -8.94 0.60
CA SER A 31 -5.54 -9.90 -0.02
C SER A 31 -5.67 -11.32 0.56
N PRO A 32 -5.48 -12.35 -0.24
CA PRO A 32 -5.19 -12.28 -1.68
C PRO A 32 -6.43 -11.90 -2.50
N ILE A 33 -6.27 -11.05 -3.49
CA ILE A 33 -7.37 -10.50 -4.30
C ILE A 33 -6.96 -10.43 -5.77
N SER A 34 -7.89 -10.73 -6.69
CA SER A 34 -7.65 -10.62 -8.12
C SER A 34 -7.90 -9.21 -8.65
N ARG A 35 -7.32 -8.90 -9.83
CA ARG A 35 -7.56 -7.63 -10.53
C ARG A 35 -9.05 -7.41 -10.81
N ALA A 36 -9.77 -8.47 -11.19
CA ALA A 36 -11.19 -8.40 -11.46
C ALA A 36 -11.99 -8.02 -10.21
N GLU A 37 -11.65 -8.59 -9.06
CA GLU A 37 -12.28 -8.24 -7.79
C GLU A 37 -12.00 -6.79 -7.40
N ILE A 38 -10.77 -6.31 -7.56
CA ILE A 38 -10.43 -4.91 -7.32
C ILE A 38 -11.26 -3.99 -8.21
N SER A 39 -11.37 -4.32 -9.50
CA SER A 39 -12.19 -3.56 -10.45
C SER A 39 -13.64 -3.47 -10.00
N ARG A 40 -14.22 -4.57 -9.54
CA ARG A 40 -15.60 -4.59 -9.03
C ARG A 40 -15.78 -3.77 -7.76
N PHE A 41 -14.88 -3.91 -6.80
CA PHE A 41 -14.96 -3.17 -5.53
C PHE A 41 -14.85 -1.66 -5.72
N LEU A 42 -13.98 -1.23 -6.62
CA LEU A 42 -13.71 0.20 -6.85
C LEU A 42 -14.59 0.81 -7.94
N GLY A 43 -15.35 -0.01 -8.67
CA GLY A 43 -16.09 0.47 -9.84
C GLY A 43 -15.18 1.04 -10.91
N SER A 44 -13.95 0.57 -11.00
CA SER A 44 -12.95 1.03 -11.95
C SER A 44 -12.82 0.06 -13.12
N ASN A 45 -12.37 0.58 -14.26
CA ASN A 45 -12.09 -0.25 -15.43
C ASN A 45 -10.95 -1.22 -15.12
N ILE A 46 -11.07 -2.47 -15.58
CA ILE A 46 -10.07 -3.52 -15.37
C ILE A 46 -8.70 -3.16 -15.99
N VAL A 47 -8.68 -2.42 -17.10
CA VAL A 47 -7.44 -1.96 -17.73
C VAL A 47 -6.71 -0.97 -16.83
N THR A 48 -7.45 -0.06 -16.21
CA THR A 48 -6.89 0.90 -15.23
C THR A 48 -6.31 0.18 -14.03
N VAL A 49 -7.05 -0.78 -13.47
CA VAL A 49 -6.58 -1.59 -12.33
C VAL A 49 -5.32 -2.37 -12.71
N THR A 50 -5.32 -2.99 -13.89
CA THR A 50 -4.16 -3.75 -14.39
C THR A 50 -2.92 -2.87 -14.53
N ASN A 51 -3.07 -1.68 -15.10
CA ASN A 51 -1.95 -0.74 -15.24
C ASN A 51 -1.35 -0.34 -13.88
N TYR A 52 -2.18 -0.05 -12.90
CA TYR A 52 -1.70 0.26 -11.55
C TYR A 52 -1.07 -0.95 -10.86
N ALA A 53 -1.69 -2.12 -10.98
CA ALA A 53 -1.15 -3.34 -10.40
C ALA A 53 0.23 -3.67 -10.99
N ASP A 54 0.37 -3.61 -12.30
CA ASP A 54 1.64 -3.87 -12.98
C ASP A 54 2.72 -2.88 -12.57
N TYR A 55 2.37 -1.62 -12.41
CA TYR A 55 3.28 -0.60 -11.90
C TYR A 55 3.82 -0.97 -10.51
N TYR A 56 2.95 -1.39 -9.60
CA TYR A 56 3.35 -1.77 -8.25
C TYR A 56 4.05 -3.13 -8.18
N ILE A 57 3.73 -4.04 -9.08
CA ILE A 57 4.44 -5.31 -9.21
C ILE A 57 5.89 -5.05 -9.67
N ASN A 58 6.07 -4.18 -10.65
CA ASN A 58 7.40 -3.80 -11.13
C ASN A 58 8.23 -3.12 -10.03
N LYS A 59 7.60 -2.38 -9.13
CA LYS A 59 8.24 -1.79 -7.97
C LYS A 59 8.39 -2.75 -6.78
N ARG A 60 7.92 -3.97 -6.92
CA ARG A 60 7.92 -5.00 -5.89
C ARG A 60 7.17 -4.63 -4.62
N ILE A 61 6.21 -3.73 -4.72
CA ILE A 61 5.28 -3.37 -3.64
C ILE A 61 4.17 -4.40 -3.53
N ILE A 62 3.75 -4.95 -4.67
CA ILE A 62 2.75 -6.01 -4.79
C ILE A 62 3.40 -7.26 -5.36
N LEU A 63 2.97 -8.41 -4.87
CA LEU A 63 3.35 -9.73 -5.38
C LEU A 63 2.14 -10.41 -6.02
N GLU A 64 2.40 -11.16 -7.08
CA GLU A 64 1.45 -12.11 -7.63
C GLU A 64 1.63 -13.45 -6.90
N VAL A 65 0.56 -13.93 -6.26
CA VAL A 65 0.61 -15.10 -5.40
C VAL A 65 -0.54 -16.05 -5.73
N GLY A 66 -0.22 -17.20 -6.23
CA GLY A 66 -1.21 -18.21 -6.54
C GLY A 66 -2.19 -17.80 -7.64
N LEU A 67 -3.15 -18.68 -7.87
CA LEU A 67 -4.18 -18.54 -8.91
C LEU A 67 -5.56 -18.58 -8.26
N ASP A 68 -6.46 -17.77 -8.77
CA ASP A 68 -7.86 -17.84 -8.37
C ASP A 68 -8.50 -19.11 -8.96
N MET A 69 -8.77 -20.07 -8.11
CA MET A 69 -9.37 -21.36 -8.50
C MET A 69 -10.88 -21.30 -8.66
N SER A 70 -11.51 -20.18 -8.30
CA SER A 70 -12.97 -20.03 -8.33
C SER A 70 -13.55 -19.85 -9.71
N SER A 71 -12.75 -19.38 -10.67
CA SER A 71 -13.21 -19.20 -12.06
C SER A 71 -12.79 -20.39 -12.91
N GLY A 72 -13.75 -21.17 -13.42
CA GLY A 72 -13.48 -22.16 -14.45
C GLY A 72 -12.87 -21.51 -15.67
N GLY A 73 -11.80 -22.08 -16.27
CA GLY A 73 -11.10 -21.54 -17.42
C GLY A 73 -9.82 -20.79 -17.04
N ARG A 74 -9.61 -19.57 -17.59
CA ARG A 74 -8.42 -18.78 -17.27
C ARG A 74 -8.40 -18.39 -15.81
N ARG A 75 -7.36 -18.78 -15.08
CA ARG A 75 -7.19 -18.51 -13.66
C ARG A 75 -6.45 -17.19 -13.50
N PRO A 76 -7.10 -16.13 -12.99
CA PRO A 76 -6.40 -14.90 -12.68
C PRO A 76 -5.45 -15.08 -11.49
N GLU A 77 -4.33 -14.40 -11.56
CA GLU A 77 -3.38 -14.37 -10.45
C GLU A 77 -3.91 -13.49 -9.32
N LEU A 78 -3.64 -13.91 -8.11
CA LEU A 78 -4.00 -13.18 -6.91
C LEU A 78 -2.88 -12.22 -6.52
N LEU A 79 -3.26 -11.08 -5.98
CA LEU A 79 -2.35 -10.03 -5.57
C LEU A 79 -2.32 -9.90 -4.05
N GLU A 80 -1.14 -9.63 -3.51
CA GLU A 80 -0.97 -9.23 -2.11
C GLU A 80 0.17 -8.22 -1.96
N LEU A 81 0.20 -7.50 -0.85
CA LEU A 81 1.32 -6.63 -0.55
C LEU A 81 2.57 -7.45 -0.25
N ASN A 82 3.71 -6.99 -0.77
CA ASN A 82 5.00 -7.56 -0.42
C ASN A 82 5.42 -7.02 0.96
N PRO A 83 5.42 -7.85 2.01
CA PRO A 83 5.75 -7.38 3.36
C PRO A 83 7.20 -6.88 3.46
N LYS A 84 8.07 -7.36 2.58
CA LYS A 84 9.50 -7.01 2.58
C LYS A 84 9.84 -5.81 1.69
N SER A 85 8.87 -5.19 1.03
CA SER A 85 9.15 -4.07 0.12
C SER A 85 9.52 -2.78 0.83
N GLY A 86 9.24 -2.68 2.12
CA GLY A 86 9.57 -1.51 2.91
C GLY A 86 9.11 -1.65 4.35
N TYR A 87 9.48 -0.69 5.15
CA TYR A 87 9.12 -0.62 6.56
C TYR A 87 8.60 0.77 6.89
N VAL A 88 7.76 0.83 7.90
CA VAL A 88 7.26 2.07 8.48
C VAL A 88 7.80 2.18 9.90
N VAL A 89 8.27 3.35 10.25
CA VAL A 89 8.72 3.64 11.62
C VAL A 89 7.71 4.59 12.26
N GLY A 90 7.15 4.16 13.38
CA GLY A 90 6.32 5.01 14.24
C GLY A 90 7.09 5.38 15.50
N VAL A 91 7.00 6.64 15.91
CA VAL A 91 7.63 7.12 17.14
C VAL A 91 6.57 7.76 18.02
N ASP A 92 6.50 7.31 19.25
CA ASP A 92 5.64 7.91 20.29
C ASP A 92 6.51 8.54 21.37
N VAL A 93 6.23 9.80 21.67
CA VAL A 93 6.93 10.56 22.71
C VAL A 93 5.92 10.90 23.79
N SER A 94 6.04 10.21 24.92
CA SER A 94 5.25 10.49 26.11
C SER A 94 6.08 11.23 27.17
N PRO A 95 5.46 11.73 28.24
CA PRO A 95 6.23 12.38 29.32
C PRO A 95 7.31 11.51 29.95
N ALA A 96 7.07 10.21 30.04
CA ALA A 96 7.96 9.26 30.72
C ALA A 96 8.89 8.51 29.77
N ASN A 97 8.47 8.27 28.52
CA ASN A 97 9.15 7.37 27.60
C ASN A 97 9.14 7.87 26.16
N ILE A 98 10.10 7.40 25.41
CA ILE A 98 10.09 7.46 23.94
C ILE A 98 10.03 6.01 23.44
N MET A 99 9.11 5.73 22.53
CA MET A 99 8.95 4.41 21.93
C MET A 99 9.04 4.50 20.43
N ALA A 100 9.80 3.62 19.81
CA ALA A 100 9.86 3.47 18.37
C ALA A 100 9.48 2.05 17.98
N ILE A 101 8.67 1.92 16.94
CA ILE A 101 8.25 0.64 16.38
C ILE A 101 8.58 0.65 14.90
N VAL A 102 9.16 -0.43 14.42
CA VAL A 102 9.35 -0.70 13.00
C VAL A 102 8.38 -1.80 12.60
N ALA A 103 7.56 -1.55 11.62
CA ALA A 103 6.61 -2.52 11.09
C ALA A 103 6.80 -2.71 9.59
N ASP A 104 6.51 -3.90 9.09
CA ASP A 104 6.46 -4.17 7.67
C ASP A 104 5.15 -3.64 7.04
N LEU A 105 4.97 -3.79 5.73
CA LEU A 105 3.76 -3.29 5.05
C LEU A 105 2.48 -4.04 5.40
N LYS A 106 2.59 -5.21 6.01
CA LYS A 106 1.44 -5.95 6.57
C LYS A 106 1.18 -5.61 8.05
N VAL A 107 1.86 -4.60 8.56
CA VAL A 107 1.75 -4.11 9.95
C VAL A 107 2.23 -5.15 10.97
N ASN A 108 3.12 -6.04 10.56
CA ASN A 108 3.80 -6.92 11.50
C ASN A 108 4.98 -6.18 12.14
N THR A 109 5.06 -6.20 13.47
CA THR A 109 6.17 -5.57 14.18
C THR A 109 7.47 -6.31 13.91
N ALA A 110 8.43 -5.62 13.29
CA ALA A 110 9.76 -6.16 13.06
C ALA A 110 10.72 -5.85 14.21
N SER A 111 10.56 -4.68 14.84
CA SER A 111 11.38 -4.26 15.98
C SER A 111 10.64 -3.23 16.82
N LYS A 112 10.93 -3.22 18.12
CA LYS A 112 10.36 -2.27 19.06
C LYS A 112 11.43 -1.86 20.07
N VAL A 113 11.58 -0.57 20.28
CA VAL A 113 12.50 0.01 21.26
C VAL A 113 11.72 0.97 22.14
N LYS A 114 11.94 0.88 23.45
CA LYS A 114 11.38 1.80 24.42
C LYS A 114 12.51 2.27 25.33
N ILE A 115 12.66 3.58 25.44
CA ILE A 115 13.66 4.20 26.30
C ILE A 115 12.99 5.22 27.24
N PRO A 116 13.54 5.44 28.45
CA PRO A 116 13.08 6.54 29.28
C PRO A 116 13.32 7.87 28.58
N ARG A 117 12.40 8.80 28.71
CA ARG A 117 12.60 10.15 28.18
C ARG A 117 13.65 10.86 29.01
N PRO A 118 14.71 11.43 28.38
CA PRO A 118 15.71 12.18 29.13
C PRO A 118 15.08 13.37 29.86
N ALA A 119 15.51 13.61 31.09
CA ALA A 119 15.16 14.82 31.81
C ALA A 119 15.87 16.02 31.15
N THR A 120 15.14 17.09 30.89
CA THR A 120 15.71 18.35 30.37
C THR A 120 16.18 19.22 31.52
#